data_bf700a0fe007854cad1bb0eb40af9a20
#
_entry.id   bf700a0fe007854cad1bb0eb40af9a20
#
_cell.length_a   1.000
_cell.length_b   1.000
_cell.length_c   1.000
_cell.angle_alpha   90.00
_cell.angle_beta   90.00
_cell.angle_gamma   90.00
#
_symmetry.space_group_name_H-M   'P 1'
#
loop_
_entity.id
_entity.type
_entity.pdbx_description
1 polymer ?
#
loop_
_entity_poly.entity_id
_entity_poly.type
_entity_poly.pdbx_seq_one_letter_code
_entity_poly.pdbx_strand_id
1 'polypeptide(L)'
;MNDLTRYFTKIALAFLSAMVLFSGCKQDEKKPVAGSEMFVLTKENLQDKIKGGWAGQTIGVVYGAPVEFKYQGSLIPDEQNIPWREGYVKYWWDKKPGLFDDVYTDLNFVAAFENYGLDISQEKIAEHWANTAYHLAHANQASRYNILNGIMPPASGFWKNNPHADDLDFQIEADFIGLMTPGMVNQATEIADRVGHIMNSGDGWYGGVFVSALYSLAFVKNNPIELVETALQTIPEGTKFHNCIADVVKWHQQYPNDWKTAWFELQKKWNFDVGCPKGCFLSFNIDAKINSAYVALGLLYGNGDFTRSVNIAARCGQDADCNPATVGGVLGVMNGYSSIPAFWLNPLKEIEPLNFENTSMSLSKAYEISYRHALQMLEKAGGKIDENQVEIPYQSPVAVAFEQNFEKTFPVYRDRFDRSFTSELSYDFTGNGYIFYGNLVKCAKIDKDYIDRVSKRVGSEVFGLAEPDDPYIAVLDVYIDGTLDETVNLPMKNTSRRLEPHWKYQLTEGNHNVTLKWKNPDPA
;
A
#
# COMPACT_ATOMS: atom_id res chain seq x y z
N MET A 1 36.33 -52.27 -30.23
CA MET A 1 36.76 -51.82 -28.87
C MET A 1 37.30 -50.39 -28.86
N ASN A 2 37.11 -49.62 -29.89
CA ASN A 2 37.70 -48.26 -30.01
C ASN A 2 36.71 -47.07 -29.96
N ASP A 3 35.43 -47.29 -29.87
CA ASP A 3 34.46 -46.17 -29.88
C ASP A 3 33.86 -45.81 -28.50
N LEU A 4 33.84 -46.73 -27.55
CA LEU A 4 33.36 -46.44 -26.20
C LEU A 4 34.33 -45.58 -25.39
N THR A 5 35.63 -45.72 -25.61
CA THR A 5 36.66 -44.95 -24.87
C THR A 5 36.71 -43.47 -25.28
N ARG A 6 36.31 -43.14 -26.51
CA ARG A 6 36.21 -41.73 -26.97
C ARG A 6 34.98 -40.99 -26.45
N TYR A 7 33.91 -41.71 -26.13
CA TYR A 7 32.70 -41.10 -25.56
C TYR A 7 32.87 -40.73 -24.08
N PHE A 8 33.53 -41.57 -23.30
CA PHE A 8 33.81 -41.31 -21.88
C PHE A 8 34.80 -40.15 -21.65
N THR A 9 35.77 -39.96 -22.55
CA THR A 9 36.73 -38.86 -22.45
C THR A 9 36.10 -37.50 -22.79
N LYS A 10 35.10 -37.44 -23.66
CA LYS A 10 34.35 -36.19 -23.96
C LYS A 10 33.37 -35.84 -22.88
N ILE A 11 32.76 -36.78 -22.17
CA ILE A 11 31.85 -36.54 -21.05
C ILE A 11 32.64 -36.10 -19.81
N ALA A 12 33.83 -36.65 -19.56
CA ALA A 12 34.68 -36.23 -18.45
C ALA A 12 35.24 -34.81 -18.62
N LEU A 13 35.56 -34.37 -19.85
CA LEU A 13 35.97 -32.99 -20.12
C LEU A 13 34.82 -31.98 -20.05
N ALA A 14 33.60 -32.38 -20.40
CA ALA A 14 32.41 -31.51 -20.25
C ALA A 14 32.03 -31.30 -18.78
N PHE A 15 32.20 -32.31 -17.92
CA PHE A 15 31.96 -32.17 -16.47
C PHE A 15 33.07 -31.39 -15.75
N LEU A 16 34.32 -31.43 -16.19
CA LEU A 16 35.38 -30.58 -15.62
C LEU A 16 35.26 -29.11 -16.05
N SER A 17 34.73 -28.83 -17.23
CA SER A 17 34.46 -27.43 -17.66
C SER A 17 33.24 -26.83 -16.99
N ALA A 18 32.27 -27.61 -16.50
CA ALA A 18 31.12 -27.13 -15.76
C ALA A 18 31.39 -26.86 -14.26
N MET A 19 32.45 -27.50 -13.70
CA MET A 19 32.80 -27.27 -12.28
C MET A 19 33.70 -26.06 -12.03
N VAL A 20 34.23 -25.41 -13.07
CA VAL A 20 35.07 -24.20 -12.93
C VAL A 20 34.26 -22.90 -13.03
N LEU A 21 32.97 -22.98 -13.37
CA LEU A 21 32.08 -21.78 -13.48
C LEU A 21 31.24 -21.49 -12.24
N PHE A 22 31.39 -22.25 -11.14
CA PHE A 22 30.67 -21.99 -9.87
C PHE A 22 31.57 -21.52 -8.71
N SER A 23 32.72 -20.94 -9.02
CA SER A 23 33.56 -20.30 -8.01
C SER A 23 33.71 -18.83 -8.33
N GLY A 24 32.87 -17.98 -7.67
CA GLY A 24 33.16 -16.58 -7.62
C GLY A 24 32.00 -15.61 -7.89
N CYS A 25 30.81 -15.84 -7.36
CA CYS A 25 30.00 -14.69 -6.98
C CYS A 25 30.54 -14.18 -5.63
N LYS A 26 31.62 -13.43 -5.67
CA LYS A 26 31.87 -12.44 -4.63
C LYS A 26 30.73 -11.43 -4.78
N GLN A 27 29.94 -11.28 -3.72
CA GLN A 27 29.21 -10.05 -3.53
C GLN A 27 30.22 -8.91 -3.66
N ASP A 28 30.11 -8.16 -4.74
CA ASP A 28 30.81 -6.88 -4.84
C ASP A 28 30.24 -6.03 -3.71
N GLU A 29 30.99 -5.89 -2.63
CA GLU A 29 30.83 -4.76 -1.71
C GLU A 29 30.89 -3.51 -2.60
N LYS A 30 29.72 -2.88 -2.83
CA LYS A 30 29.64 -1.60 -3.51
C LYS A 30 30.46 -0.62 -2.66
N LYS A 31 31.73 -0.40 -3.03
CA LYS A 31 32.55 0.67 -2.47
C LYS A 31 31.80 1.97 -2.68
N PRO A 32 31.75 2.87 -1.70
CA PRO A 32 31.20 4.19 -1.87
C PRO A 32 31.85 4.85 -3.10
N VAL A 33 31.06 5.35 -4.02
CA VAL A 33 31.55 6.12 -5.16
C VAL A 33 32.18 7.38 -4.57
N ALA A 34 33.49 7.48 -4.62
CA ALA A 34 34.23 8.65 -4.16
C ALA A 34 33.78 9.87 -5.01
N GLY A 35 33.06 10.83 -4.37
CA GLY A 35 32.59 12.05 -5.01
C GLY A 35 31.07 12.23 -5.03
N SER A 36 30.26 11.46 -4.26
CA SER A 36 28.84 11.76 -4.12
C SER A 36 28.65 13.12 -3.45
N GLU A 37 27.79 13.94 -4.03
CA GLU A 37 27.37 15.22 -3.45
C GLU A 37 26.75 14.92 -2.06
N MET A 38 27.25 15.64 -1.03
CA MET A 38 26.77 15.49 0.34
C MET A 38 25.83 16.63 0.65
N PHE A 39 24.66 16.29 1.19
CA PHE A 39 23.70 17.28 1.64
C PHE A 39 23.80 17.42 3.17
N VAL A 40 23.92 18.66 3.66
CA VAL A 40 24.11 18.92 5.11
C VAL A 40 22.82 19.42 5.73
N LEU A 41 22.39 18.76 6.80
CA LEU A 41 21.31 19.23 7.67
C LEU A 41 21.79 19.34 9.12
N THR A 42 21.29 20.34 9.85
CA THR A 42 21.41 20.32 11.31
C THR A 42 20.56 19.20 11.89
N LYS A 43 20.97 18.63 13.03
CA LYS A 43 20.16 17.60 13.73
C LYS A 43 18.80 18.14 14.16
N GLU A 44 18.71 19.42 14.50
CA GLU A 44 17.46 20.10 14.80
C GLU A 44 16.52 20.11 13.59
N ASN A 45 17.03 20.48 12.41
CA ASN A 45 16.25 20.46 11.17
C ASN A 45 15.84 19.04 10.78
N LEU A 46 16.72 18.04 10.96
CA LEU A 46 16.36 16.64 10.71
C LEU A 46 15.22 16.18 11.60
N GLN A 47 15.26 16.50 12.90
CA GLN A 47 14.19 16.19 13.84
C GLN A 47 12.89 16.93 13.49
N ASP A 48 12.98 18.22 13.17
CA ASP A 48 11.82 19.03 12.80
C ASP A 48 11.13 18.51 11.53
N LYS A 49 11.90 18.08 10.54
CA LYS A 49 11.39 17.46 9.31
C LYS A 49 10.72 16.11 9.58
N ILE A 50 11.32 15.23 10.38
CA ILE A 50 10.72 13.94 10.77
C ILE A 50 9.41 14.15 11.53
N LYS A 51 9.39 15.07 12.49
CA LYS A 51 8.14 15.45 13.19
C LYS A 51 7.09 15.99 12.24
N GLY A 52 7.52 16.81 11.26
CA GLY A 52 6.66 17.37 10.23
C GLY A 52 5.98 16.29 9.39
N GLY A 53 6.70 15.23 9.02
CA GLY A 53 6.19 14.10 8.26
C GLY A 53 5.02 13.41 8.98
N TRP A 54 5.25 12.93 10.20
CA TRP A 54 4.20 12.29 11.01
C TRP A 54 3.02 13.19 11.33
N ALA A 55 3.30 14.48 11.64
CA ALA A 55 2.25 15.45 11.95
C ALA A 55 1.39 15.74 10.71
N GLY A 56 2.03 15.95 9.56
CA GLY A 56 1.34 16.24 8.29
C GLY A 56 0.46 15.08 7.83
N GLN A 57 0.95 13.85 7.93
CA GLN A 57 0.19 12.62 7.65
C GLN A 57 -1.07 12.57 8.54
N THR A 58 -0.91 12.66 9.85
CA THR A 58 -2.04 12.59 10.79
C THR A 58 -3.07 13.72 10.58
N ILE A 59 -2.61 14.92 10.23
CA ILE A 59 -3.50 16.05 9.90
C ILE A 59 -4.32 15.73 8.64
N GLY A 60 -3.66 15.20 7.61
CA GLY A 60 -4.30 14.88 6.33
C GLY A 60 -5.40 13.83 6.46
N VAL A 61 -5.14 12.72 7.20
CA VAL A 61 -6.13 11.69 7.53
C VAL A 61 -7.39 12.31 8.12
N VAL A 62 -7.24 13.10 9.19
CA VAL A 62 -8.40 13.69 9.89
C VAL A 62 -9.13 14.71 9.03
N TYR A 63 -8.41 15.45 8.18
CA TYR A 63 -9.03 16.44 7.31
C TYR A 63 -9.94 15.80 6.27
N GLY A 64 -9.51 14.73 5.63
CA GLY A 64 -10.27 14.05 4.59
C GLY A 64 -11.39 13.13 5.10
N ALA A 65 -11.26 12.61 6.31
CA ALA A 65 -12.19 11.65 6.93
C ALA A 65 -13.70 11.92 6.75
N PRO A 66 -14.21 13.18 6.85
CA PRO A 66 -15.65 13.41 6.70
C PRO A 66 -16.16 13.23 5.28
N VAL A 67 -15.29 13.18 4.28
CA VAL A 67 -15.64 13.08 2.86
C VAL A 67 -15.17 11.80 2.19
N GLU A 68 -14.37 11.00 2.89
CA GLU A 68 -13.93 9.68 2.46
C GLU A 68 -15.10 8.81 1.96
N PHE A 69 -14.91 8.06 0.88
CA PHE A 69 -15.88 7.19 0.20
C PHE A 69 -17.17 7.86 -0.33
N LYS A 70 -17.31 9.19 -0.18
CA LYS A 70 -18.52 9.90 -0.64
C LYS A 70 -18.44 10.37 -2.09
N TYR A 71 -17.24 10.53 -2.61
CA TYR A 71 -16.97 11.08 -3.93
C TYR A 71 -16.08 10.14 -4.74
N GLN A 72 -16.66 9.04 -5.23
CA GLN A 72 -15.96 8.09 -6.11
C GLN A 72 -16.16 8.47 -7.57
N GLY A 73 -15.06 8.70 -8.29
CA GLY A 73 -15.10 9.14 -9.69
C GLY A 73 -15.63 10.56 -9.90
N SER A 74 -15.64 11.38 -8.85
CA SER A 74 -16.08 12.78 -8.91
C SER A 74 -15.26 13.66 -7.97
N LEU A 75 -15.06 14.92 -8.37
CA LEU A 75 -14.46 15.94 -7.51
C LEU A 75 -15.38 16.26 -6.33
N ILE A 76 -14.78 16.61 -5.21
CA ILE A 76 -15.50 17.29 -4.11
C ILE A 76 -15.67 18.75 -4.51
N PRO A 77 -16.91 19.25 -4.65
CA PRO A 77 -17.18 20.62 -5.08
C PRO A 77 -16.58 21.64 -4.11
N ASP A 78 -16.25 22.84 -4.60
CA ASP A 78 -15.67 23.90 -3.76
C ASP A 78 -16.65 24.35 -2.66
N GLU A 79 -17.95 24.28 -2.92
CA GLU A 79 -19.03 24.61 -2.01
C GLU A 79 -19.19 23.58 -0.88
N GLN A 80 -18.67 22.35 -1.06
CA GLN A 80 -18.66 21.36 0.00
C GLN A 80 -17.63 21.76 1.05
N ASN A 81 -18.10 22.12 2.22
CA ASN A 81 -17.20 22.40 3.34
C ASN A 81 -16.56 21.10 3.86
N ILE A 82 -15.24 21.08 3.94
CA ILE A 82 -14.48 20.05 4.66
C ILE A 82 -14.08 20.69 6.00
N PRO A 83 -14.67 20.26 7.12
CA PRO A 83 -14.51 20.97 8.38
C PRO A 83 -13.13 20.75 9.00
N TRP A 84 -12.57 21.82 9.57
CA TRP A 84 -11.40 21.78 10.44
C TRP A 84 -11.57 22.81 11.57
N ARG A 85 -11.26 22.43 12.81
CA ARG A 85 -11.40 23.28 13.98
C ARG A 85 -10.58 22.77 15.15
N GLU A 86 -10.45 23.57 16.19
CA GLU A 86 -9.87 23.16 17.46
C GLU A 86 -10.61 21.93 18.05
N GLY A 87 -9.86 21.00 18.65
CA GLY A 87 -10.37 19.74 19.18
C GLY A 87 -10.85 18.73 18.13
N TYR A 88 -10.67 19.01 16.81
CA TYR A 88 -11.21 18.13 15.77
C TYR A 88 -10.47 16.82 15.64
N VAL A 89 -9.14 16.82 15.80
CA VAL A 89 -8.32 15.60 15.81
C VAL A 89 -8.72 14.71 16.98
N LYS A 90 -8.85 15.29 18.19
CA LYS A 90 -9.28 14.55 19.39
C LYS A 90 -10.70 13.99 19.26
N TYR A 91 -11.60 14.73 18.61
CA TYR A 91 -12.96 14.26 18.33
C TYR A 91 -12.96 12.96 17.51
N TRP A 92 -12.16 12.88 16.42
CA TRP A 92 -12.05 11.69 15.60
C TRP A 92 -11.31 10.56 16.32
N TRP A 93 -10.27 10.91 17.08
CA TRP A 93 -9.56 9.98 17.95
C TRP A 93 -10.48 9.21 18.87
N ASP A 94 -11.40 9.90 19.54
CA ASP A 94 -12.31 9.28 20.51
C ASP A 94 -13.48 8.57 19.84
N LYS A 95 -13.91 9.03 18.66
CA LYS A 95 -15.12 8.54 18.02
C LYS A 95 -14.88 7.38 17.05
N LYS A 96 -13.80 7.41 16.31
CA LYS A 96 -13.47 6.45 15.25
C LYS A 96 -11.95 6.21 15.22
N PRO A 97 -11.36 5.57 16.24
CA PRO A 97 -9.90 5.39 16.31
C PRO A 97 -9.35 4.57 15.13
N GLY A 98 -10.14 3.67 14.55
CA GLY A 98 -9.80 2.94 13.32
C GLY A 98 -9.68 3.81 12.05
N LEU A 99 -9.96 5.11 12.14
CA LEU A 99 -9.71 6.07 11.06
C LEU A 99 -8.22 6.31 10.78
N PHE A 100 -7.37 6.07 11.76
CA PHE A 100 -5.93 6.35 11.69
C PHE A 100 -5.13 5.15 11.17
N ASP A 101 -5.70 4.38 10.24
CA ASP A 101 -5.09 3.15 9.70
C ASP A 101 -3.76 3.41 9.00
N ASP A 102 -3.61 4.45 8.20
CA ASP A 102 -2.33 4.90 7.66
C ASP A 102 -1.27 5.01 8.77
N VAL A 103 -1.64 5.70 9.86
CA VAL A 103 -0.69 6.02 10.93
C VAL A 103 -0.36 4.81 11.80
N TYR A 104 -1.38 4.05 12.28
CA TYR A 104 -1.08 2.94 13.20
C TYR A 104 -0.45 1.73 12.48
N THR A 105 -0.67 1.57 11.17
CA THR A 105 0.00 0.51 10.40
C THR A 105 1.46 0.86 10.17
N ASP A 106 1.76 2.10 9.76
CA ASP A 106 3.13 2.62 9.73
C ASP A 106 3.84 2.44 11.07
N LEU A 107 3.18 2.82 12.18
CA LEU A 107 3.73 2.66 13.53
C LEU A 107 4.00 1.19 13.90
N ASN A 108 3.22 0.26 13.36
CA ASN A 108 3.47 -1.17 13.55
C ASN A 108 4.73 -1.63 12.83
N PHE A 109 4.97 -1.14 11.60
CA PHE A 109 6.24 -1.39 10.91
C PHE A 109 7.42 -0.73 11.63
N VAL A 110 7.28 0.51 12.09
CA VAL A 110 8.32 1.16 12.92
C VAL A 110 8.64 0.32 14.16
N ALA A 111 7.63 -0.25 14.82
CA ALA A 111 7.83 -1.14 15.96
C ALA A 111 8.54 -2.44 15.57
N ALA A 112 8.28 -3.00 14.39
CA ALA A 112 9.00 -4.18 13.90
C ALA A 112 10.49 -3.88 13.71
N PHE A 113 10.83 -2.77 13.03
CA PHE A 113 12.23 -2.35 12.86
C PHE A 113 12.91 -2.01 14.19
N GLU A 114 12.20 -1.41 15.13
CA GLU A 114 12.74 -1.13 16.47
C GLU A 114 13.01 -2.40 17.26
N ASN A 115 12.11 -3.37 17.23
CA ASN A 115 12.20 -4.60 18.00
C ASN A 115 13.22 -5.61 17.45
N TYR A 116 13.37 -5.67 16.12
CA TYR A 116 14.18 -6.70 15.47
C TYR A 116 15.39 -6.16 14.70
N GLY A 117 15.55 -4.84 14.65
CA GLY A 117 16.65 -4.14 13.97
C GLY A 117 16.38 -3.84 12.49
N LEU A 118 17.21 -2.95 11.91
CA LEU A 118 17.01 -2.44 10.54
C LEU A 118 17.23 -3.50 9.45
N ASP A 119 17.91 -4.58 9.77
CA ASP A 119 18.17 -5.70 8.83
C ASP A 119 17.13 -6.84 8.98
N ILE A 120 16.03 -6.58 9.66
CA ILE A 120 14.93 -7.55 9.82
C ILE A 120 14.53 -8.16 8.49
N SER A 121 14.33 -9.49 8.45
CA SER A 121 13.91 -10.18 7.22
C SER A 121 12.46 -9.88 6.86
N GLN A 122 12.13 -10.02 5.58
CA GLN A 122 10.77 -9.83 5.06
C GLN A 122 9.76 -10.75 5.77
N GLU A 123 10.12 -12.02 5.96
CA GLU A 123 9.27 -13.00 6.63
C GLU A 123 8.98 -12.59 8.08
N LYS A 124 10.00 -12.04 8.77
CA LYS A 124 9.83 -11.61 10.17
C LYS A 124 8.98 -10.36 10.29
N ILE A 125 9.07 -9.43 9.33
CA ILE A 125 8.15 -8.29 9.24
C ILE A 125 6.72 -8.79 9.02
N ALA A 126 6.53 -9.72 8.06
CA ALA A 126 5.24 -10.30 7.74
C ALA A 126 4.60 -11.02 8.93
N GLU A 127 5.38 -11.84 9.67
CA GLU A 127 4.90 -12.49 10.89
C GLU A 127 4.45 -11.48 11.95
N HIS A 128 5.25 -10.42 12.16
CA HIS A 128 4.92 -9.37 13.13
C HIS A 128 3.61 -8.67 12.74
N TRP A 129 3.49 -8.23 11.48
CA TRP A 129 2.34 -7.51 10.95
C TRP A 129 1.07 -8.37 10.89
N ALA A 130 1.15 -9.61 10.41
CA ALA A 130 -0.02 -10.49 10.28
C ALA A 130 -0.68 -10.86 11.63
N ASN A 131 0.07 -10.79 12.73
CA ASN A 131 -0.41 -11.09 14.08
C ASN A 131 -0.93 -9.85 14.83
N THR A 132 -1.07 -8.70 14.17
CA THR A 132 -1.69 -7.51 14.77
C THR A 132 -3.20 -7.68 14.95
N ALA A 133 -3.78 -6.95 15.91
CA ALA A 133 -5.19 -7.11 16.28
C ALA A 133 -6.13 -6.19 15.50
N TYR A 134 -5.61 -5.19 14.79
CA TYR A 134 -6.45 -4.23 14.07
C TYR A 134 -7.06 -4.83 12.80
N HIS A 135 -8.16 -4.21 12.38
CA HIS A 135 -8.85 -4.59 11.15
C HIS A 135 -7.96 -4.24 9.94
N LEU A 136 -7.97 -5.11 8.95
CA LEU A 136 -7.35 -4.88 7.63
C LEU A 136 -8.41 -5.14 6.55
N ALA A 137 -8.26 -4.45 5.43
CA ALA A 137 -9.12 -4.58 4.26
C ALA A 137 -8.28 -4.92 3.01
N HIS A 138 -8.92 -5.24 1.92
CA HIS A 138 -8.33 -5.31 0.57
C HIS A 138 -7.05 -6.16 0.48
N ALA A 139 -5.97 -5.61 -0.05
CA ALA A 139 -4.71 -6.33 -0.21
C ALA A 139 -4.14 -6.78 1.14
N ASN A 140 -4.25 -5.93 2.15
CA ASN A 140 -3.84 -6.24 3.51
C ASN A 140 -4.61 -7.42 4.10
N GLN A 141 -5.93 -7.46 3.94
CA GLN A 141 -6.75 -8.56 4.46
C GLN A 141 -6.43 -9.89 3.77
N ALA A 142 -6.33 -9.88 2.44
CA ALA A 142 -5.99 -11.07 1.66
C ALA A 142 -4.57 -11.56 2.00
N SER A 143 -3.62 -10.66 2.15
CA SER A 143 -2.24 -11.00 2.52
C SER A 143 -2.12 -11.55 3.93
N ARG A 144 -2.80 -10.96 4.92
CA ARG A 144 -2.86 -11.51 6.28
C ARG A 144 -3.40 -12.94 6.27
N TYR A 145 -4.49 -13.19 5.54
CA TYR A 145 -5.02 -14.54 5.37
C TYR A 145 -3.97 -15.48 4.78
N ASN A 146 -3.28 -15.06 3.73
CA ASN A 146 -2.23 -15.84 3.08
C ASN A 146 -1.12 -16.21 4.05
N ILE A 147 -0.56 -15.24 4.78
CA ILE A 147 0.53 -15.46 5.74
C ILE A 147 0.10 -16.41 6.86
N LEU A 148 -1.09 -16.21 7.44
CA LEU A 148 -1.64 -17.08 8.49
C LEU A 148 -1.91 -18.52 8.00
N ASN A 149 -2.04 -18.72 6.69
CA ASN A 149 -2.17 -20.04 6.05
C ASN A 149 -0.85 -20.53 5.41
N GLY A 150 0.28 -19.91 5.70
CA GLY A 150 1.62 -20.37 5.30
C GLY A 150 2.09 -19.89 3.93
N ILE A 151 1.36 -19.00 3.26
CA ILE A 151 1.79 -18.35 2.02
C ILE A 151 2.55 -17.07 2.42
N MET A 152 3.87 -17.19 2.53
CA MET A 152 4.75 -16.10 2.95
C MET A 152 5.10 -15.15 1.79
N PRO A 153 5.55 -13.89 2.10
CA PRO A 153 6.00 -12.98 1.06
C PRO A 153 7.23 -13.54 0.29
N PRO A 154 7.43 -13.14 -0.96
CA PRO A 154 6.60 -12.22 -1.73
C PRO A 154 5.30 -12.83 -2.29
N ALA A 155 5.09 -14.14 -2.10
CA ALA A 155 3.92 -14.83 -2.65
C ALA A 155 2.59 -14.34 -2.02
N SER A 156 2.59 -13.87 -0.76
CA SER A 156 1.39 -13.35 -0.09
C SER A 156 0.79 -12.11 -0.76
N GLY A 157 1.64 -11.20 -1.27
CA GLY A 157 1.25 -9.99 -1.99
C GLY A 157 1.12 -10.15 -3.51
N PHE A 158 1.58 -11.29 -4.05
CA PHE A 158 1.60 -11.50 -5.48
C PHE A 158 0.18 -11.66 -6.05
N TRP A 159 -0.13 -10.98 -7.15
CA TRP A 159 -1.47 -10.86 -7.72
C TRP A 159 -2.21 -12.19 -7.99
N LYS A 160 -1.51 -13.30 -8.18
CA LYS A 160 -2.17 -14.61 -8.31
C LYS A 160 -2.72 -15.14 -6.99
N ASN A 161 -2.12 -14.74 -5.88
CA ASN A 161 -2.52 -15.13 -4.53
C ASN A 161 -3.26 -13.99 -3.78
N ASN A 162 -3.30 -12.79 -4.37
CA ASN A 162 -3.95 -11.63 -3.80
C ASN A 162 -4.67 -10.83 -4.92
N PRO A 163 -5.99 -10.96 -5.07
CA PRO A 163 -6.73 -10.28 -6.13
C PRO A 163 -6.78 -8.76 -5.96
N HIS A 164 -6.33 -8.24 -4.83
CA HIS A 164 -6.23 -6.83 -4.48
C HIS A 164 -4.82 -6.26 -4.63
N ALA A 165 -3.92 -6.96 -5.32
CA ALA A 165 -2.50 -6.59 -5.37
C ALA A 165 -2.20 -5.19 -5.93
N ASP A 166 -3.11 -4.59 -6.73
CA ASP A 166 -3.01 -3.22 -7.26
C ASP A 166 -3.71 -2.17 -6.37
N ASP A 167 -4.30 -2.58 -5.24
CA ASP A 167 -4.92 -1.65 -4.30
C ASP A 167 -3.85 -0.85 -3.53
N LEU A 168 -4.23 0.28 -2.96
CA LEU A 168 -3.31 1.28 -2.40
C LEU A 168 -2.71 0.94 -1.03
N ASP A 169 -2.99 -0.25 -0.49
CA ASP A 169 -2.63 -0.58 0.90
C ASP A 169 -1.17 -0.24 1.24
N PHE A 170 -0.20 -0.69 0.45
CA PHE A 170 1.20 -0.33 0.70
C PHE A 170 1.51 1.15 0.41
N GLN A 171 0.78 1.81 -0.48
CA GLN A 171 0.95 3.24 -0.74
C GLN A 171 0.77 4.08 0.53
N ILE A 172 -0.24 3.75 1.34
CA ILE A 172 -0.58 4.48 2.57
C ILE A 172 0.22 4.02 3.78
N GLU A 173 1.03 2.97 3.65
CA GLU A 173 1.81 2.34 4.70
C GLU A 173 3.33 2.42 4.43
N ALA A 174 3.77 3.37 3.61
CA ALA A 174 5.16 3.52 3.18
C ALA A 174 5.84 4.81 3.68
N ASP A 175 5.12 5.67 4.35
CA ASP A 175 5.57 6.99 4.81
C ASP A 175 6.76 6.88 5.76
N PHE A 176 6.70 5.95 6.71
CA PHE A 176 7.76 5.69 7.69
C PHE A 176 9.11 5.34 7.02
N ILE A 177 9.08 4.68 5.84
CA ILE A 177 10.28 4.28 5.11
C ILE A 177 11.09 5.51 4.70
N GLY A 178 10.44 6.51 4.10
CA GLY A 178 11.09 7.75 3.74
C GLY A 178 11.59 8.53 4.96
N LEU A 179 10.83 8.49 6.08
CA LEU A 179 11.22 9.16 7.32
C LEU A 179 12.47 8.55 7.97
N MET A 180 12.73 7.25 7.77
CA MET A 180 13.95 6.60 8.25
C MET A 180 15.11 6.63 7.25
N THR A 181 14.90 7.10 6.02
CA THR A 181 15.91 7.15 4.94
C THR A 181 16.08 8.55 4.34
N PRO A 182 16.42 9.60 5.13
CA PRO A 182 16.50 10.98 4.65
C PRO A 182 17.46 11.12 3.47
N GLY A 183 16.96 11.51 2.29
CA GLY A 183 17.74 11.71 1.07
C GLY A 183 18.34 10.44 0.44
N MET A 184 18.13 9.28 1.07
CA MET A 184 18.70 7.99 0.65
C MET A 184 17.66 7.18 -0.12
N VAL A 185 17.23 7.69 -1.27
CA VAL A 185 16.11 7.18 -2.05
C VAL A 185 16.25 5.70 -2.46
N ASN A 186 17.47 5.21 -2.72
CA ASN A 186 17.70 3.83 -3.11
C ASN A 186 17.60 2.87 -1.89
N GLN A 187 17.97 3.30 -0.68
CA GLN A 187 17.67 2.57 0.54
C GLN A 187 16.16 2.56 0.84
N ALA A 188 15.46 3.68 0.56
CA ALA A 188 14.01 3.70 0.69
C ALA A 188 13.37 2.63 -0.20
N THR A 189 13.76 2.54 -1.47
CA THR A 189 13.20 1.53 -2.38
C THR A 189 13.59 0.09 -2.01
N GLU A 190 14.78 -0.15 -1.44
CA GLU A 190 15.18 -1.47 -0.90
C GLU A 190 14.31 -1.90 0.29
N ILE A 191 13.94 -0.97 1.17
CA ILE A 191 13.02 -1.26 2.28
C ILE A 191 11.60 -1.43 1.74
N ALA A 192 11.17 -0.60 0.78
CA ALA A 192 9.88 -0.71 0.12
C ALA A 192 9.69 -2.06 -0.60
N ASP A 193 10.77 -2.64 -1.15
CA ASP A 193 10.75 -4.00 -1.69
C ASP A 193 10.44 -5.05 -0.62
N ARG A 194 11.11 -4.97 0.54
CA ARG A 194 10.91 -5.91 1.65
C ARG A 194 9.52 -5.80 2.31
N VAL A 195 8.99 -4.59 2.43
CA VAL A 195 7.70 -4.36 3.11
C VAL A 195 6.54 -4.52 2.14
N GLY A 196 6.61 -3.91 0.97
CA GLY A 196 5.49 -3.83 0.05
C GLY A 196 5.06 -5.18 -0.52
N HIS A 197 6.01 -6.07 -0.80
CA HIS A 197 5.68 -7.42 -1.27
C HIS A 197 5.07 -8.34 -0.20
N ILE A 198 4.88 -7.86 1.02
CA ILE A 198 4.04 -8.54 2.01
C ILE A 198 2.58 -8.52 1.56
N MET A 199 2.08 -7.38 1.06
CA MET A 199 0.68 -7.16 0.75
C MET A 199 0.38 -6.87 -0.73
N ASN A 200 1.29 -6.29 -1.50
CA ASN A 200 1.07 -5.83 -2.87
C ASN A 200 2.10 -6.37 -3.85
N SER A 201 1.82 -6.23 -5.12
CA SER A 201 2.73 -6.35 -6.27
C SER A 201 2.30 -5.35 -7.35
N GLY A 202 3.09 -5.15 -8.42
CA GLY A 202 2.73 -4.27 -9.52
C GLY A 202 2.38 -2.84 -9.10
N ASP A 203 1.24 -2.32 -9.56
CA ASP A 203 0.83 -0.92 -9.32
C ASP A 203 0.65 -0.62 -7.81
N GLY A 204 0.17 -1.57 -7.00
CA GLY A 204 0.04 -1.41 -5.55
C GLY A 204 1.39 -1.27 -4.85
N TRP A 205 2.37 -2.09 -5.23
CA TRP A 205 3.73 -1.96 -4.74
C TRP A 205 4.40 -0.66 -5.19
N TYR A 206 4.23 -0.27 -6.48
CA TYR A 206 4.74 1.00 -6.98
C TYR A 206 4.20 2.21 -6.23
N GLY A 207 2.94 2.15 -5.76
CA GLY A 207 2.37 3.19 -4.90
C GLY A 207 3.24 3.49 -3.69
N GLY A 208 3.62 2.46 -2.93
CA GLY A 208 4.49 2.61 -1.76
C GLY A 208 5.95 2.95 -2.11
N VAL A 209 6.48 2.42 -3.22
CA VAL A 209 7.82 2.81 -3.73
C VAL A 209 7.84 4.32 -4.03
N PHE A 210 6.82 4.83 -4.72
CA PHE A 210 6.71 6.25 -5.05
C PHE A 210 6.57 7.13 -3.81
N VAL A 211 5.72 6.74 -2.84
CA VAL A 211 5.51 7.47 -1.59
C VAL A 211 6.78 7.47 -0.73
N SER A 212 7.42 6.33 -0.54
CA SER A 212 8.68 6.26 0.21
C SER A 212 9.79 7.12 -0.43
N ALA A 213 9.84 7.16 -1.77
CA ALA A 213 10.75 8.05 -2.51
C ALA A 213 10.42 9.53 -2.32
N LEU A 214 9.12 9.92 -2.36
CA LEU A 214 8.68 11.29 -2.08
C LEU A 214 9.13 11.75 -0.69
N TYR A 215 8.86 10.96 0.35
CA TYR A 215 9.25 11.29 1.72
C TYR A 215 10.77 11.35 1.89
N SER A 216 11.51 10.38 1.35
CA SER A 216 12.98 10.36 1.43
C SER A 216 13.59 11.59 0.75
N LEU A 217 13.15 11.91 -0.47
CA LEU A 217 13.66 13.05 -1.24
C LEU A 217 13.25 14.42 -0.67
N ALA A 218 12.11 14.51 0.05
CA ALA A 218 11.64 15.75 0.66
C ALA A 218 12.58 16.29 1.75
N PHE A 219 13.51 15.49 2.28
CA PHE A 219 14.56 15.99 3.17
C PHE A 219 15.57 16.89 2.47
N VAL A 220 15.81 16.67 1.18
CA VAL A 220 16.89 17.31 0.38
C VAL A 220 16.37 18.13 -0.79
N LYS A 221 15.09 18.01 -1.14
CA LYS A 221 14.42 18.77 -2.19
C LYS A 221 13.40 19.73 -1.57
N ASN A 222 13.35 20.96 -2.10
CA ASN A 222 12.44 22.01 -1.62
C ASN A 222 11.49 22.52 -2.72
N ASN A 223 11.49 21.89 -3.89
CA ASN A 223 10.60 22.20 -5.00
C ASN A 223 9.68 20.99 -5.26
N PRO A 224 8.35 21.10 -5.09
CA PRO A 224 7.42 19.97 -5.27
C PRO A 224 7.43 19.39 -6.69
N ILE A 225 7.67 20.19 -7.72
CA ILE A 225 7.72 19.70 -9.11
C ILE A 225 8.94 18.82 -9.28
N GLU A 226 10.12 19.31 -8.90
CA GLU A 226 11.36 18.54 -8.93
C GLU A 226 11.26 17.27 -8.06
N LEU A 227 10.59 17.35 -6.91
CA LEU A 227 10.37 16.23 -6.03
C LEU A 227 9.58 15.11 -6.72
N VAL A 228 8.43 15.43 -7.30
CA VAL A 228 7.56 14.46 -7.99
C VAL A 228 8.28 13.84 -9.20
N GLU A 229 8.94 14.67 -10.03
CA GLU A 229 9.69 14.21 -11.20
C GLU A 229 10.88 13.31 -10.81
N THR A 230 11.55 13.62 -9.69
CA THR A 230 12.68 12.82 -9.20
C THR A 230 12.18 11.50 -8.58
N ALA A 231 11.12 11.52 -7.79
CA ALA A 231 10.53 10.32 -7.21
C ALA A 231 10.02 9.35 -8.29
N LEU A 232 9.44 9.88 -9.37
CA LEU A 232 8.96 9.07 -10.50
C LEU A 232 10.08 8.24 -11.15
N GLN A 233 11.34 8.68 -11.08
CA GLN A 233 12.48 7.93 -11.63
C GLN A 233 12.75 6.61 -10.89
N THR A 234 12.15 6.39 -9.72
CA THR A 234 12.21 5.10 -9.01
C THR A 234 11.30 4.05 -9.64
N ILE A 235 10.34 4.46 -10.45
CA ILE A 235 9.37 3.59 -11.09
C ILE A 235 9.81 3.28 -12.53
N PRO A 236 9.80 2.01 -12.97
CA PRO A 236 10.23 1.66 -14.32
C PRO A 236 9.36 2.31 -15.40
N GLU A 237 10.02 2.94 -16.39
CA GLU A 237 9.34 3.45 -17.57
C GLU A 237 8.55 2.35 -18.29
N GLY A 238 7.38 2.70 -18.83
CA GLY A 238 6.51 1.77 -19.55
C GLY A 238 5.50 1.03 -18.67
N THR A 239 5.63 1.07 -17.34
CA THR A 239 4.58 0.59 -16.44
C THR A 239 3.34 1.49 -16.52
N LYS A 240 2.16 0.96 -16.21
CA LYS A 240 0.92 1.75 -16.13
C LYS A 240 1.02 2.83 -15.08
N PHE A 241 1.59 2.50 -13.92
CA PHE A 241 1.81 3.44 -12.83
C PHE A 241 2.68 4.62 -13.26
N HIS A 242 3.87 4.35 -13.83
CA HIS A 242 4.76 5.40 -14.33
C HIS A 242 4.05 6.31 -15.35
N ASN A 243 3.37 5.71 -16.33
CA ASN A 243 2.66 6.45 -17.38
C ASN A 243 1.54 7.33 -16.81
N CYS A 244 0.84 6.88 -15.77
CA CYS A 244 -0.22 7.64 -15.10
C CYS A 244 0.36 8.90 -14.42
N ILE A 245 1.41 8.76 -13.64
CA ILE A 245 2.05 9.90 -12.96
C ILE A 245 2.72 10.85 -13.98
N ALA A 246 3.38 10.31 -15.01
CA ALA A 246 3.96 11.11 -16.08
C ALA A 246 2.90 11.95 -16.84
N ASP A 247 1.70 11.40 -17.05
CA ASP A 247 0.57 12.14 -17.61
C ASP A 247 0.16 13.31 -16.70
N VAL A 248 0.12 13.12 -15.39
CA VAL A 248 -0.19 14.22 -14.44
C VAL A 248 0.85 15.33 -14.51
N VAL A 249 2.15 14.99 -14.56
CA VAL A 249 3.23 15.97 -14.73
C VAL A 249 3.04 16.74 -16.05
N LYS A 250 2.74 16.03 -17.14
CA LYS A 250 2.46 16.63 -18.44
C LYS A 250 1.23 17.56 -18.41
N TRP A 251 0.14 17.15 -17.77
CA TRP A 251 -1.05 18.00 -17.66
C TRP A 251 -0.82 19.21 -16.76
N HIS A 252 0.00 19.10 -15.73
CA HIS A 252 0.43 20.26 -14.95
C HIS A 252 1.15 21.29 -15.83
N GLN A 253 2.03 20.85 -16.74
CA GLN A 253 2.70 21.74 -17.70
C GLN A 253 1.73 22.40 -18.69
N GLN A 254 0.68 21.65 -19.12
CA GLN A 254 -0.35 22.14 -20.04
C GLN A 254 -1.38 23.08 -19.39
N TYR A 255 -1.72 22.81 -18.14
CA TYR A 255 -2.76 23.50 -17.37
C TYR A 255 -2.21 23.98 -16.02
N PRO A 256 -1.19 24.84 -15.96
CA PRO A 256 -0.41 25.10 -14.74
C PRO A 256 -1.21 25.74 -13.59
N ASN A 257 -2.38 26.30 -13.88
CA ASN A 257 -3.26 26.95 -12.90
C ASN A 257 -4.63 26.31 -12.76
N ASP A 258 -4.86 25.19 -13.45
CA ASP A 258 -6.17 24.52 -13.51
C ASP A 258 -6.04 23.02 -13.20
N TRP A 259 -5.94 22.71 -11.91
CA TRP A 259 -5.84 21.34 -11.44
C TRP A 259 -7.11 20.51 -11.73
N LYS A 260 -8.29 21.16 -11.85
CA LYS A 260 -9.55 20.48 -12.16
C LYS A 260 -9.56 19.94 -13.58
N THR A 261 -9.05 20.70 -14.54
CA THR A 261 -8.88 20.21 -15.91
C THR A 261 -7.89 19.04 -15.96
N ALA A 262 -6.75 19.12 -15.26
CA ALA A 262 -5.82 17.99 -15.17
C ALA A 262 -6.47 16.76 -14.53
N TRP A 263 -7.26 16.93 -13.48
CA TRP A 263 -8.03 15.87 -12.87
C TRP A 263 -9.03 15.22 -13.85
N PHE A 264 -9.74 16.01 -14.67
CA PHE A 264 -10.66 15.48 -15.70
C PHE A 264 -9.93 14.67 -16.77
N GLU A 265 -8.74 15.11 -17.20
CA GLU A 265 -7.92 14.33 -18.13
C GLU A 265 -7.48 13.00 -17.52
N LEU A 266 -7.08 13.00 -16.24
CA LEU A 266 -6.73 11.82 -15.47
C LEU A 266 -7.92 10.83 -15.41
N GLN A 267 -9.11 11.30 -15.05
CA GLN A 267 -10.31 10.46 -14.98
C GLN A 267 -10.65 9.81 -16.33
N LYS A 268 -10.62 10.59 -17.41
CA LYS A 268 -10.94 10.07 -18.75
C LYS A 268 -10.00 8.95 -19.18
N LYS A 269 -8.73 9.01 -18.78
CA LYS A 269 -7.74 8.05 -19.25
C LYS A 269 -7.59 6.84 -18.33
N TRP A 270 -7.63 7.04 -17.00
CA TRP A 270 -7.14 6.06 -16.04
C TRP A 270 -8.19 5.51 -15.06
N ASN A 271 -9.35 6.17 -14.90
CA ASN A 271 -10.31 5.81 -13.85
C ASN A 271 -10.88 4.38 -13.96
N PHE A 272 -10.93 3.81 -15.17
CA PHE A 272 -11.48 2.47 -15.40
C PHE A 272 -10.41 1.42 -15.73
N ASP A 273 -9.14 1.75 -15.65
CA ASP A 273 -8.04 0.80 -15.78
C ASP A 273 -7.70 0.18 -14.42
N VAL A 274 -8.62 -0.60 -13.88
CA VAL A 274 -8.58 -1.18 -12.55
C VAL A 274 -8.52 -2.70 -12.62
N GLY A 275 -7.50 -3.29 -11.98
CA GLY A 275 -7.33 -4.75 -11.87
C GLY A 275 -8.14 -5.36 -10.72
N CYS A 276 -8.43 -4.61 -9.67
CA CYS A 276 -9.16 -5.09 -8.51
C CYS A 276 -10.59 -5.52 -8.85
N PRO A 277 -11.06 -6.69 -8.37
CA PRO A 277 -12.40 -7.21 -8.67
C PRO A 277 -13.52 -6.30 -8.19
N LYS A 278 -13.32 -5.55 -7.11
CA LYS A 278 -14.31 -4.59 -6.60
C LYS A 278 -14.48 -3.39 -7.50
N GLY A 279 -13.41 -2.99 -8.20
CA GLY A 279 -13.39 -1.82 -9.08
C GLY A 279 -13.85 -2.09 -10.51
N CYS A 280 -13.97 -3.36 -10.93
CA CYS A 280 -14.36 -3.69 -12.30
C CYS A 280 -15.72 -3.08 -12.68
N PHE A 281 -15.74 -2.25 -13.74
CA PHE A 281 -16.90 -1.51 -14.25
C PHE A 281 -17.51 -0.48 -13.29
N LEU A 282 -16.78 -0.09 -12.25
CA LEU A 282 -17.23 0.90 -11.27
C LEU A 282 -16.11 1.91 -11.02
N SER A 283 -16.47 3.09 -10.55
CA SER A 283 -15.48 3.97 -9.92
C SER A 283 -15.00 3.31 -8.65
N PHE A 284 -13.67 3.22 -8.49
CA PHE A 284 -13.05 2.46 -7.43
C PHE A 284 -12.20 3.36 -6.53
N ASN A 285 -12.43 3.24 -5.23
CA ASN A 285 -11.89 4.19 -4.24
C ASN A 285 -10.39 4.03 -4.02
N ILE A 286 -9.87 2.81 -4.06
CA ILE A 286 -8.55 2.44 -3.53
C ILE A 286 -7.58 1.89 -4.59
N ASP A 287 -7.73 2.24 -5.85
CA ASP A 287 -6.72 1.96 -6.87
C ASP A 287 -5.43 2.78 -6.59
N ALA A 288 -4.29 2.11 -6.43
CA ALA A 288 -3.03 2.76 -6.07
C ALA A 288 -2.57 3.79 -7.09
N LYS A 289 -2.73 3.49 -8.37
CA LYS A 289 -2.28 4.35 -9.47
C LYS A 289 -3.02 5.69 -9.49
N ILE A 290 -4.36 5.66 -9.38
CA ILE A 290 -5.20 6.87 -9.36
C ILE A 290 -4.93 7.69 -8.09
N ASN A 291 -4.85 7.05 -6.92
CA ASN A 291 -4.62 7.76 -5.66
C ASN A 291 -3.21 8.37 -5.60
N SER A 292 -2.19 7.67 -6.08
CA SER A 292 -0.85 8.27 -6.26
C SER A 292 -0.86 9.46 -7.22
N ALA A 293 -1.69 9.43 -8.26
CA ALA A 293 -1.87 10.57 -9.16
C ALA A 293 -2.53 11.77 -8.46
N TYR A 294 -3.44 11.54 -7.51
CA TYR A 294 -4.03 12.62 -6.69
C TYR A 294 -3.01 13.20 -5.69
N VAL A 295 -2.14 12.37 -5.12
CA VAL A 295 -1.00 12.86 -4.34
C VAL A 295 -0.12 13.77 -5.20
N ALA A 296 0.23 13.34 -6.42
CA ALA A 296 1.01 14.16 -7.35
C ALA A 296 0.28 15.48 -7.71
N LEU A 297 -1.05 15.45 -7.97
CA LEU A 297 -1.85 16.67 -8.20
C LEU A 297 -1.79 17.63 -7.00
N GLY A 298 -1.95 17.11 -5.78
CA GLY A 298 -1.86 17.90 -4.56
C GLY A 298 -0.52 18.62 -4.41
N LEU A 299 0.59 17.89 -4.64
CA LEU A 299 1.94 18.45 -4.55
C LEU A 299 2.22 19.48 -5.67
N LEU A 300 1.93 19.14 -6.91
CA LEU A 300 2.24 19.99 -8.08
C LEU A 300 1.44 21.29 -8.05
N TYR A 301 0.14 21.24 -7.84
CA TYR A 301 -0.74 22.40 -7.88
C TYR A 301 -0.82 23.17 -6.56
N GLY A 302 -0.41 22.55 -5.47
CA GLY A 302 -0.28 23.21 -4.17
C GLY A 302 0.94 24.13 -4.09
N ASN A 303 1.97 23.87 -4.90
CA ASN A 303 3.18 24.70 -5.02
C ASN A 303 3.87 24.95 -3.66
N GLY A 304 3.92 23.92 -2.80
CA GLY A 304 4.56 23.98 -1.49
C GLY A 304 3.72 24.62 -0.38
N ASP A 305 2.55 25.20 -0.69
CA ASP A 305 1.61 25.65 0.34
C ASP A 305 0.88 24.45 0.97
N PHE A 306 1.05 24.25 2.26
CA PHE A 306 0.48 23.14 3.00
C PHE A 306 -1.05 23.07 2.87
N THR A 307 -1.73 24.19 3.14
CA THR A 307 -3.19 24.26 3.12
C THR A 307 -3.77 23.98 1.74
N ARG A 308 -3.19 24.59 0.71
CA ARG A 308 -3.65 24.42 -0.67
C ARG A 308 -3.41 22.98 -1.15
N SER A 309 -2.25 22.41 -0.88
CA SER A 309 -1.88 21.06 -1.31
C SER A 309 -2.79 19.99 -0.69
N VAL A 310 -2.94 20.02 0.64
CA VAL A 310 -3.82 19.10 1.38
C VAL A 310 -5.28 19.23 0.92
N ASN A 311 -5.75 20.47 0.68
CA ASN A 311 -7.10 20.71 0.19
C ASN A 311 -7.32 20.15 -1.23
N ILE A 312 -6.37 20.34 -2.16
CA ILE A 312 -6.47 19.80 -3.52
C ILE A 312 -6.49 18.27 -3.46
N ALA A 313 -5.58 17.63 -2.71
CA ALA A 313 -5.51 16.18 -2.59
C ALA A 313 -6.83 15.59 -2.08
N ALA A 314 -7.40 16.14 -1.00
CA ALA A 314 -8.70 15.71 -0.48
C ALA A 314 -9.82 15.89 -1.52
N ARG A 315 -9.84 17.04 -2.23
CA ARG A 315 -10.91 17.35 -3.22
C ARG A 315 -10.83 16.54 -4.50
N CYS A 316 -9.75 15.83 -4.74
CA CYS A 316 -9.69 14.86 -5.84
C CYS A 316 -10.69 13.71 -5.68
N GLY A 317 -11.22 13.48 -4.47
CA GLY A 317 -12.14 12.37 -4.19
C GLY A 317 -11.43 11.04 -4.01
N GLN A 318 -12.11 9.94 -4.27
CA GLN A 318 -11.64 8.58 -4.04
C GLN A 318 -11.23 8.41 -2.56
N ASP A 319 -9.98 8.07 -2.29
CA ASP A 319 -9.41 7.93 -0.97
C ASP A 319 -9.04 9.33 -0.40
N ALA A 320 -10.08 10.03 0.04
CA ALA A 320 -10.01 11.46 0.31
C ALA A 320 -9.35 11.82 1.65
N ASP A 321 -8.99 10.85 2.48
CA ASP A 321 -8.24 11.02 3.74
C ASP A 321 -6.77 10.58 3.60
N CYS A 322 -6.48 9.45 2.93
CA CYS A 322 -5.11 8.99 2.76
C CYS A 322 -4.30 9.86 1.78
N ASN A 323 -4.92 10.34 0.68
CA ASN A 323 -4.21 11.22 -0.27
C ASN A 323 -3.72 12.53 0.37
N PRO A 324 -4.55 13.30 1.12
CA PRO A 324 -4.05 14.46 1.85
C PRO A 324 -3.13 14.10 3.02
N ALA A 325 -3.20 12.88 3.58
CA ALA A 325 -2.25 12.38 4.56
C ALA A 325 -0.83 12.33 3.97
N THR A 326 -0.66 11.63 2.86
CA THR A 326 0.64 11.56 2.17
C THR A 326 1.14 12.94 1.75
N VAL A 327 0.27 13.79 1.16
CA VAL A 327 0.65 15.16 0.76
C VAL A 327 1.08 16.02 1.95
N GLY A 328 0.31 15.96 3.04
CA GLY A 328 0.61 16.67 4.29
C GLY A 328 1.93 16.22 4.90
N GLY A 329 2.17 14.91 4.93
CA GLY A 329 3.41 14.35 5.43
C GLY A 329 4.62 14.73 4.60
N VAL A 330 4.56 14.62 3.27
CA VAL A 330 5.64 15.04 2.35
C VAL A 330 5.99 16.52 2.53
N LEU A 331 4.98 17.40 2.60
CA LEU A 331 5.21 18.84 2.85
C LEU A 331 5.70 19.11 4.27
N GLY A 332 5.25 18.32 5.25
CA GLY A 332 5.78 18.37 6.62
C GLY A 332 7.26 18.02 6.68
N VAL A 333 7.71 17.01 5.91
CA VAL A 333 9.14 16.72 5.75
C VAL A 333 9.85 17.85 5.01
N MET A 334 9.29 18.32 3.91
CA MET A 334 9.93 19.34 3.08
C MET A 334 10.19 20.62 3.86
N ASN A 335 9.20 21.11 4.61
CA ASN A 335 9.21 22.42 5.26
C ASN A 335 9.51 22.37 6.77
N GLY A 336 9.40 21.20 7.42
CA GLY A 336 9.51 21.01 8.86
C GLY A 336 8.18 21.18 9.62
N TYR A 337 8.09 20.55 10.80
CA TYR A 337 6.97 20.65 11.73
C TYR A 337 6.67 22.10 12.14
N SER A 338 7.74 22.87 12.41
CA SER A 338 7.64 24.27 12.80
C SER A 338 7.02 25.16 11.75
N SER A 339 7.01 24.74 10.48
CA SER A 339 6.43 25.46 9.35
C SER A 339 4.98 25.11 9.06
N ILE A 340 4.43 24.05 9.66
CA ILE A 340 3.01 23.71 9.52
C ILE A 340 2.19 24.84 10.18
N PRO A 341 1.21 25.46 9.47
CA PRO A 341 0.43 26.55 10.05
C PRO A 341 -0.27 26.13 11.35
N ALA A 342 -0.23 27.01 12.35
CA ALA A 342 -0.80 26.76 13.68
C ALA A 342 -2.28 26.33 13.63
N PHE A 343 -3.03 26.81 12.65
CA PHE A 343 -4.41 26.38 12.36
C PHE A 343 -4.54 24.88 12.19
N TRP A 344 -3.58 24.24 11.50
CA TRP A 344 -3.54 22.79 11.30
C TRP A 344 -2.93 22.05 12.48
N LEU A 345 -1.85 22.60 13.04
CA LEU A 345 -1.03 21.93 14.04
C LEU A 345 -1.63 21.91 15.44
N ASN A 346 -2.31 23.00 15.87
CA ASN A 346 -2.80 23.09 17.24
C ASN A 346 -3.78 21.97 17.63
N PRO A 347 -4.74 21.54 16.77
CA PRO A 347 -5.62 20.41 17.09
C PRO A 347 -4.91 19.06 17.24
N LEU A 348 -3.72 18.89 16.66
CA LEU A 348 -2.95 17.65 16.73
C LEU A 348 -2.25 17.46 18.09
N LYS A 349 -1.78 18.55 18.71
CA LYS A 349 -0.92 18.52 19.90
C LYS A 349 -1.52 17.73 21.07
N GLU A 350 -2.83 17.68 21.16
CA GLU A 350 -3.55 16.98 22.22
C GLU A 350 -3.38 15.47 22.16
N ILE A 351 -3.24 14.91 20.93
CA ILE A 351 -3.11 13.47 20.74
C ILE A 351 -1.66 12.99 20.60
N GLU A 352 -0.70 13.88 20.35
CA GLU A 352 0.71 13.50 20.12
C GLU A 352 1.29 12.56 21.18
N PRO A 353 0.99 12.71 22.50
CA PRO A 353 1.49 11.80 23.54
C PRO A 353 0.65 10.51 23.71
N LEU A 354 -0.50 10.40 23.04
CA LEU A 354 -1.43 9.29 23.22
C LEU A 354 -1.05 8.13 22.30
N ASN A 355 -1.13 6.90 22.81
CA ASN A 355 -0.90 5.71 21.97
C ASN A 355 -2.07 5.48 21.04
N PHE A 356 -1.78 5.21 19.76
CA PHE A 356 -2.77 4.81 18.78
C PHE A 356 -3.41 3.47 19.13
N GLU A 357 -4.63 3.24 18.65
CA GLU A 357 -5.35 1.98 18.88
C GLU A 357 -4.52 0.78 18.41
N ASN A 358 -4.60 -0.31 19.15
CA ASN A 358 -3.87 -1.55 18.88
C ASN A 358 -2.34 -1.44 18.78
N THR A 359 -1.75 -0.36 19.25
CA THR A 359 -0.29 -0.17 19.31
C THR A 359 0.15 0.35 20.68
N SER A 360 1.44 0.21 20.99
CA SER A 360 2.07 0.89 22.14
C SER A 360 2.76 2.19 21.72
N MET A 361 2.48 2.68 20.51
CA MET A 361 3.15 3.81 19.87
C MET A 361 2.27 5.05 19.88
N SER A 362 2.89 6.19 20.12
CA SER A 362 2.33 7.54 19.98
C SER A 362 3.14 8.33 18.96
N LEU A 363 2.64 9.47 18.47
CA LEU A 363 3.43 10.35 17.63
C LEU A 363 4.73 10.78 18.31
N SER A 364 4.69 11.12 19.60
CA SER A 364 5.89 11.49 20.35
C SER A 364 6.96 10.39 20.32
N LYS A 365 6.56 9.13 20.48
CA LYS A 365 7.48 7.98 20.35
C LYS A 365 7.95 7.79 18.91
N ALA A 366 7.05 7.92 17.94
CA ALA A 366 7.38 7.80 16.51
C ALA A 366 8.44 8.82 16.10
N TYR A 367 8.35 10.07 16.58
CA TYR A 367 9.36 11.11 16.33
C TYR A 367 10.75 10.69 16.79
N GLU A 368 10.85 10.16 18.01
CA GLU A 368 12.13 9.74 18.60
C GLU A 368 12.71 8.51 17.91
N ILE A 369 11.87 7.51 17.64
CA ILE A 369 12.30 6.25 17.02
C ILE A 369 12.71 6.48 15.57
N SER A 370 11.90 7.21 14.80
CA SER A 370 12.22 7.51 13.39
C SER A 370 13.51 8.34 13.27
N TYR A 371 13.73 9.28 14.18
CA TYR A 371 15.00 10.02 14.23
C TYR A 371 16.20 9.11 14.50
N ARG A 372 16.08 8.19 15.44
CA ARG A 372 17.13 7.22 15.76
C ARG A 372 17.39 6.27 14.59
N HIS A 373 16.32 5.75 13.95
CA HIS A 373 16.44 4.93 12.74
C HIS A 373 17.10 5.71 11.59
N ALA A 374 16.75 6.98 11.40
CA ALA A 374 17.35 7.83 10.38
C ALA A 374 18.86 7.99 10.58
N LEU A 375 19.32 8.23 11.82
CA LEU A 375 20.74 8.31 12.12
C LEU A 375 21.47 6.98 11.85
N GLN A 376 20.88 5.85 12.24
CA GLN A 376 21.46 4.53 11.99
C GLN A 376 21.52 4.21 10.48
N MET A 377 20.49 4.58 9.73
CA MET A 377 20.50 4.40 8.26
C MET A 377 21.52 5.30 7.59
N LEU A 378 21.68 6.55 8.04
CA LEU A 378 22.73 7.45 7.55
C LEU A 378 24.13 6.87 7.78
N GLU A 379 24.40 6.35 8.96
CA GLU A 379 25.68 5.71 9.29
C GLU A 379 25.94 4.50 8.39
N LYS A 380 24.93 3.63 8.17
CA LYS A 380 25.02 2.47 7.25
C LYS A 380 25.28 2.88 5.79
N ALA A 381 24.74 4.02 5.37
CA ALA A 381 24.93 4.54 4.01
C ALA A 381 26.24 5.30 3.80
N GLY A 382 27.08 5.42 4.85
CA GLY A 382 28.35 6.17 4.80
C GLY A 382 28.17 7.67 4.95
N GLY A 383 27.03 8.13 5.46
CA GLY A 383 26.83 9.50 5.91
C GLY A 383 27.69 9.82 7.15
N LYS A 384 27.83 11.10 7.47
CA LYS A 384 28.56 11.52 8.67
C LYS A 384 27.61 12.15 9.67
N ILE A 385 27.86 11.87 10.94
CA ILE A 385 27.06 12.36 12.06
C ILE A 385 28.00 13.08 13.02
N ASP A 386 27.93 14.42 13.00
CA ASP A 386 28.67 15.27 13.93
C ASP A 386 27.81 15.64 15.16
N GLU A 387 28.34 16.47 16.05
CA GLU A 387 27.62 16.92 17.25
C GLU A 387 26.30 17.63 16.89
N ASN A 388 26.30 18.52 15.91
CA ASN A 388 25.18 19.41 15.57
C ASN A 388 24.58 19.19 14.20
N GLN A 389 25.20 18.37 13.33
CA GLN A 389 24.76 18.19 11.94
C GLN A 389 24.94 16.75 11.46
N VAL A 390 24.32 16.47 10.33
CA VAL A 390 24.47 15.23 9.55
C VAL A 390 24.82 15.58 8.11
N GLU A 391 25.69 14.77 7.51
CA GLU A 391 25.98 14.81 6.07
C GLU A 391 25.30 13.60 5.41
N ILE A 392 24.35 13.87 4.54
CA ILE A 392 23.53 12.88 3.85
C ILE A 392 24.17 12.61 2.48
N PRO A 393 24.52 11.36 2.13
CA PRO A 393 24.99 11.03 0.81
C PRO A 393 23.84 11.14 -0.20
N TYR A 394 23.91 12.08 -1.13
CA TYR A 394 22.90 12.20 -2.18
C TYR A 394 22.93 10.96 -3.09
N GLN A 395 21.76 10.47 -3.43
CA GLN A 395 21.58 9.32 -4.30
C GLN A 395 20.71 9.70 -5.50
N SER A 396 21.20 9.42 -6.69
CA SER A 396 20.36 9.45 -7.88
C SER A 396 19.40 8.26 -7.83
N PRO A 397 18.10 8.47 -8.06
CA PRO A 397 17.14 7.37 -8.08
C PRO A 397 17.50 6.29 -9.11
N VAL A 398 17.30 5.05 -8.72
CA VAL A 398 17.40 3.88 -9.60
C VAL A 398 16.02 3.24 -9.65
N ALA A 399 15.52 3.01 -10.87
CA ALA A 399 14.24 2.36 -11.04
C ALA A 399 14.26 0.93 -10.46
N VAL A 400 13.20 0.58 -9.73
CA VAL A 400 12.99 -0.77 -9.20
C VAL A 400 12.68 -1.78 -10.32
N ALA A 401 12.46 -3.05 -9.98
CA ALA A 401 12.13 -4.09 -10.96
C ALA A 401 10.82 -3.78 -11.70
N PHE A 402 10.75 -4.17 -12.98
CA PHE A 402 9.52 -4.08 -13.76
C PHE A 402 8.56 -5.18 -13.32
N GLU A 403 7.37 -4.78 -12.88
CA GLU A 403 6.26 -5.67 -12.56
C GLU A 403 4.99 -5.23 -13.27
N GLN A 404 4.16 -6.19 -13.61
CA GLN A 404 2.82 -5.95 -14.14
C GLN A 404 1.86 -7.02 -13.67
N ASN A 405 0.85 -6.61 -12.92
CA ASN A 405 -0.23 -7.48 -12.49
C ASN A 405 -1.29 -7.64 -13.60
N PHE A 406 -2.07 -8.71 -13.51
CA PHE A 406 -3.24 -8.99 -14.35
C PHE A 406 -2.97 -8.90 -15.86
N GLU A 407 -1.74 -9.27 -16.29
CA GLU A 407 -1.38 -9.24 -17.71
C GLU A 407 -2.35 -10.10 -18.54
N LYS A 408 -2.89 -9.50 -19.60
CA LYS A 408 -3.91 -10.12 -20.49
C LYS A 408 -5.18 -10.58 -19.76
N THR A 409 -5.45 -10.05 -18.58
CA THR A 409 -6.65 -10.31 -17.80
C THR A 409 -7.55 -9.08 -17.87
N PHE A 410 -8.67 -9.19 -18.60
CA PHE A 410 -9.61 -8.09 -18.77
C PHE A 410 -10.98 -8.53 -18.28
N PRO A 411 -11.62 -7.79 -17.35
CA PRO A 411 -13.00 -8.08 -16.97
C PRO A 411 -13.93 -7.88 -18.14
N VAL A 412 -14.75 -8.88 -18.45
CA VAL A 412 -15.72 -8.85 -19.56
C VAL A 412 -17.15 -8.67 -19.08
N TYR A 413 -17.47 -9.13 -17.87
CA TYR A 413 -18.74 -8.87 -17.22
C TYR A 413 -18.64 -9.05 -15.71
N ARG A 414 -19.61 -8.49 -15.01
CA ARG A 414 -19.82 -8.66 -13.57
C ARG A 414 -21.27 -9.06 -13.34
N ASP A 415 -21.47 -10.18 -12.66
CA ASP A 415 -22.78 -10.61 -12.22
C ASP A 415 -22.91 -10.42 -10.71
N ARG A 416 -24.09 -9.99 -10.26
CA ARG A 416 -24.42 -9.90 -8.84
C ARG A 416 -25.61 -10.82 -8.58
N PHE A 417 -25.33 -11.92 -7.94
CA PHE A 417 -26.37 -12.82 -7.48
C PHE A 417 -26.33 -12.86 -5.93
N ASP A 418 -27.33 -12.28 -5.30
CA ASP A 418 -27.49 -12.35 -3.84
C ASP A 418 -28.03 -13.75 -3.47
N ARG A 419 -27.16 -14.76 -3.49
CA ARG A 419 -27.48 -16.14 -3.15
C ARG A 419 -26.68 -16.56 -1.92
N SER A 420 -27.38 -17.05 -0.92
CA SER A 420 -26.77 -17.83 0.15
C SER A 420 -26.86 -19.32 -0.18
N PHE A 421 -25.85 -20.09 0.22
CA PHE A 421 -25.87 -21.54 0.11
C PHE A 421 -25.39 -22.16 1.42
N THR A 422 -25.88 -23.37 1.71
CA THR A 422 -25.56 -24.13 2.91
C THR A 422 -24.91 -25.48 2.61
N SER A 423 -24.80 -25.85 1.35
CA SER A 423 -24.20 -27.12 0.92
C SER A 423 -23.37 -27.00 -0.34
N GLU A 424 -23.96 -26.54 -1.43
CA GLU A 424 -23.29 -26.44 -2.73
C GLU A 424 -23.80 -25.22 -3.50
N LEU A 425 -22.88 -24.54 -4.18
CA LEU A 425 -23.16 -23.48 -5.16
C LEU A 425 -22.38 -23.81 -6.43
N SER A 426 -23.08 -23.89 -7.57
CA SER A 426 -22.46 -24.08 -8.87
C SER A 426 -22.79 -22.90 -9.80
N TYR A 427 -21.80 -22.47 -10.58
CA TYR A 427 -21.91 -21.34 -11.50
C TYR A 427 -21.15 -21.62 -12.78
N ASP A 428 -21.82 -21.39 -13.93
CA ASP A 428 -21.23 -21.50 -15.27
C ASP A 428 -20.83 -20.12 -15.77
N PHE A 429 -19.66 -20.01 -16.38
CA PHE A 429 -19.18 -18.78 -17.02
C PHE A 429 -18.42 -19.07 -18.30
N THR A 430 -18.27 -18.04 -19.15
CA THR A 430 -17.42 -18.08 -20.35
C THR A 430 -16.29 -17.08 -20.19
N GLY A 431 -15.04 -17.54 -20.38
CA GLY A 431 -13.85 -16.69 -20.23
C GLY A 431 -12.61 -17.50 -19.88
N ASN A 432 -11.57 -16.83 -19.44
CA ASN A 432 -10.28 -17.43 -19.03
C ASN A 432 -9.93 -17.19 -17.55
N GLY A 433 -10.88 -16.71 -16.76
CA GLY A 433 -10.71 -16.50 -15.32
C GLY A 433 -11.95 -15.96 -14.67
N TYR A 434 -11.96 -16.01 -13.34
CA TYR A 434 -13.07 -15.51 -12.53
C TYR A 434 -12.61 -15.15 -11.13
N ILE A 435 -13.43 -14.35 -10.44
CA ILE A 435 -13.30 -14.06 -9.02
C ILE A 435 -14.69 -14.15 -8.39
N PHE A 436 -14.82 -14.97 -7.36
CA PHE A 436 -15.99 -14.95 -6.48
C PHE A 436 -15.73 -14.04 -5.30
N TYR A 437 -16.66 -13.13 -5.05
CA TYR A 437 -16.72 -12.29 -3.88
C TYR A 437 -17.91 -12.68 -3.02
N GLY A 438 -17.69 -12.86 -1.71
CA GLY A 438 -18.76 -13.26 -0.80
C GLY A 438 -18.37 -13.10 0.65
N ASN A 439 -19.35 -13.28 1.54
CA ASN A 439 -19.13 -13.19 2.97
C ASN A 439 -19.69 -14.41 3.69
N LEU A 440 -19.04 -14.81 4.78
CA LEU A 440 -19.53 -15.83 5.70
C LEU A 440 -20.41 -15.16 6.76
N VAL A 441 -21.66 -15.57 6.83
CA VAL A 441 -22.67 -14.97 7.72
C VAL A 441 -23.27 -16.01 8.63
N LYS A 442 -23.39 -15.73 9.93
CA LYS A 442 -24.12 -16.55 10.88
C LYS A 442 -25.59 -16.09 10.91
N CYS A 443 -26.50 -16.93 10.39
CA CYS A 443 -27.90 -16.55 10.15
C CYS A 443 -28.75 -16.41 11.41
N ALA A 444 -28.37 -16.98 12.56
CA ALA A 444 -29.22 -17.05 13.74
C ALA A 444 -29.52 -15.74 14.48
N LYS A 445 -28.89 -14.60 14.08
CA LYS A 445 -29.06 -13.31 14.78
C LYS A 445 -29.22 -12.09 13.87
N ILE A 446 -29.24 -12.25 12.56
CA ILE A 446 -29.32 -11.12 11.63
C ILE A 446 -30.65 -11.22 10.90
N ASP A 447 -31.60 -10.35 11.28
CA ASP A 447 -32.85 -10.27 10.54
C ASP A 447 -32.63 -9.61 9.17
N LYS A 448 -33.50 -9.92 8.21
CA LYS A 448 -33.42 -9.41 6.84
C LYS A 448 -33.44 -7.87 6.82
N ASP A 449 -34.16 -7.24 7.74
CA ASP A 449 -34.24 -5.78 7.85
C ASP A 449 -32.93 -5.14 8.32
N TYR A 450 -32.12 -5.87 9.10
CA TYR A 450 -30.78 -5.45 9.49
C TYR A 450 -29.82 -5.49 8.30
N ILE A 451 -29.82 -6.58 7.53
CA ILE A 451 -29.03 -6.74 6.30
C ILE A 451 -29.40 -5.65 5.28
N ASP A 452 -30.69 -5.40 5.06
CA ASP A 452 -31.18 -4.37 4.13
C ASP A 452 -30.84 -2.95 4.58
N ARG A 453 -30.81 -2.68 5.88
CA ARG A 453 -30.43 -1.37 6.43
C ARG A 453 -28.92 -1.12 6.31
N VAL A 454 -28.12 -2.13 6.56
CA VAL A 454 -26.65 -2.03 6.52
C VAL A 454 -26.16 -1.96 5.06
N SER A 455 -26.69 -2.81 4.17
CA SER A 455 -26.32 -2.79 2.75
C SER A 455 -26.72 -1.50 2.03
N LYS A 456 -27.77 -0.81 2.48
CA LYS A 456 -28.18 0.50 1.95
C LYS A 456 -27.34 1.67 2.47
N ARG A 457 -26.69 1.54 3.64
CA ARG A 457 -25.93 2.62 4.29
C ARG A 457 -24.46 2.66 3.93
N VAL A 458 -23.86 1.54 3.59
CA VAL A 458 -22.39 1.38 3.54
C VAL A 458 -21.92 0.81 2.20
N GLY A 459 -22.80 0.71 1.19
CA GLY A 459 -22.48 -0.07 0.00
C GLY A 459 -22.35 -1.55 0.36
N SER A 460 -21.56 -2.32 -0.37
CA SER A 460 -21.40 -3.76 -0.12
C SER A 460 -20.46 -4.11 1.06
N GLU A 461 -19.94 -3.12 1.78
CA GLU A 461 -18.93 -3.32 2.84
C GLU A 461 -19.54 -3.07 4.21
N VAL A 462 -19.80 -4.15 4.94
CA VAL A 462 -20.15 -4.08 6.36
C VAL A 462 -18.85 -4.05 7.15
N PHE A 463 -18.22 -2.89 7.26
CA PHE A 463 -17.12 -2.69 8.19
C PHE A 463 -17.67 -2.65 9.63
N GLY A 464 -17.12 -3.46 10.52
CA GLY A 464 -17.25 -3.26 11.95
C GLY A 464 -18.43 -3.93 12.64
N LEU A 465 -18.94 -5.06 12.15
CA LEU A 465 -19.57 -5.99 13.06
C LEU A 465 -18.45 -6.68 13.84
N ALA A 466 -18.30 -6.31 15.12
CA ALA A 466 -17.51 -7.10 16.05
C ALA A 466 -18.09 -8.52 16.05
N GLU A 467 -17.53 -9.38 15.22
CA GLU A 467 -17.87 -10.79 15.25
C GLU A 467 -17.36 -11.35 16.56
N PRO A 468 -18.18 -12.12 17.27
CA PRO A 468 -17.73 -12.82 18.47
C PRO A 468 -16.50 -13.67 18.09
N ASP A 469 -15.65 -13.98 19.07
CA ASP A 469 -14.57 -14.98 18.96
C ASP A 469 -15.17 -16.37 18.70
N ASP A 470 -15.81 -16.55 17.54
CA ASP A 470 -16.37 -17.81 17.11
C ASP A 470 -15.24 -18.65 16.51
N PRO A 471 -14.92 -19.80 17.10
CA PRO A 471 -13.83 -20.65 16.62
C PRO A 471 -14.17 -21.38 15.32
N TYR A 472 -15.39 -21.21 14.79
CA TYR A 472 -15.82 -21.92 13.60
C TYR A 472 -15.01 -21.47 12.36
N ILE A 473 -14.59 -22.47 11.58
CA ILE A 473 -13.93 -22.28 10.28
C ILE A 473 -14.76 -23.01 9.23
N ALA A 474 -15.34 -22.27 8.30
CA ALA A 474 -16.00 -22.87 7.15
C ALA A 474 -14.96 -23.46 6.19
N VAL A 475 -15.15 -24.72 5.81
CA VAL A 475 -14.28 -25.44 4.88
C VAL A 475 -15.02 -25.61 3.56
N LEU A 476 -14.50 -25.00 2.49
CA LEU A 476 -15.06 -25.07 1.15
C LEU A 476 -14.10 -25.82 0.22
N ASP A 477 -14.58 -26.91 -0.41
CA ASP A 477 -13.90 -27.49 -1.56
C ASP A 477 -14.37 -26.77 -2.82
N VAL A 478 -13.42 -26.27 -3.62
CA VAL A 478 -13.69 -25.58 -4.87
C VAL A 478 -13.27 -26.45 -6.05
N TYR A 479 -14.20 -26.70 -6.94
CA TYR A 479 -14.00 -27.50 -8.15
C TYR A 479 -14.09 -26.59 -9.38
N ILE A 480 -13.17 -26.78 -10.32
CA ILE A 480 -13.23 -26.18 -11.66
C ILE A 480 -13.38 -27.33 -12.66
N ASP A 481 -14.43 -27.28 -13.45
CA ASP A 481 -14.76 -28.31 -14.46
C ASP A 481 -14.77 -29.73 -13.87
N GLY A 482 -15.28 -29.85 -12.63
CA GLY A 482 -15.37 -31.11 -11.90
C GLY A 482 -14.06 -31.58 -11.24
N THR A 483 -12.95 -30.86 -11.40
CA THR A 483 -11.66 -31.16 -10.76
C THR A 483 -11.47 -30.28 -9.51
N LEU A 484 -11.10 -30.86 -8.38
CA LEU A 484 -10.77 -30.12 -7.15
C LEU A 484 -9.55 -29.21 -7.41
N ASP A 485 -9.73 -27.90 -7.24
CA ASP A 485 -8.67 -26.90 -7.38
C ASP A 485 -8.09 -26.48 -6.03
N GLU A 486 -8.95 -26.15 -5.05
CA GLU A 486 -8.52 -25.70 -3.73
C GLU A 486 -9.50 -26.13 -2.64
N THR A 487 -9.01 -26.35 -1.42
CA THR A 487 -9.82 -26.40 -0.21
C THR A 487 -9.55 -25.13 0.61
N VAL A 488 -10.56 -24.28 0.74
CA VAL A 488 -10.46 -22.96 1.37
C VAL A 488 -10.98 -23.02 2.79
N ASN A 489 -10.21 -22.50 3.73
CA ASN A 489 -10.59 -22.36 5.14
C ASN A 489 -10.97 -20.91 5.44
N LEU A 490 -12.23 -20.63 5.73
CA LEU A 490 -12.74 -19.30 6.03
C LEU A 490 -13.12 -19.19 7.52
N PRO A 491 -12.26 -18.58 8.36
CA PRO A 491 -12.60 -18.30 9.75
C PRO A 491 -13.81 -17.37 9.88
N MET A 492 -14.64 -17.55 10.91
CA MET A 492 -15.69 -16.58 11.25
C MET A 492 -15.10 -15.21 11.60
N LYS A 493 -13.92 -15.20 12.22
CA LYS A 493 -13.22 -13.98 12.59
C LYS A 493 -12.80 -13.18 11.35
N ASN A 494 -13.41 -12.00 11.16
CA ASN A 494 -13.21 -11.15 10.00
C ASN A 494 -11.73 -10.69 9.83
N THR A 495 -11.03 -10.46 10.93
CA THR A 495 -9.61 -10.03 10.91
C THR A 495 -8.63 -11.09 10.38
N SER A 496 -9.04 -12.33 10.25
CA SER A 496 -8.21 -13.45 9.75
C SER A 496 -8.79 -14.15 8.52
N ARG A 497 -9.86 -13.62 7.94
CA ARG A 497 -10.57 -14.16 6.77
C ARG A 497 -10.28 -13.32 5.52
N ARG A 498 -10.23 -13.95 4.35
CA ARG A 498 -10.35 -13.26 3.06
C ARG A 498 -11.83 -13.15 2.63
N LEU A 499 -12.16 -12.15 1.81
CA LEU A 499 -13.53 -11.92 1.33
C LEU A 499 -13.83 -12.63 0.01
N GLU A 500 -12.80 -13.04 -0.71
CA GLU A 500 -12.91 -13.81 -1.94
C GLU A 500 -12.82 -15.29 -1.61
N PRO A 501 -13.96 -16.04 -1.63
CA PRO A 501 -13.92 -17.47 -1.41
C PRO A 501 -12.98 -18.19 -2.37
N HIS A 502 -12.96 -17.76 -3.63
CA HIS A 502 -12.04 -18.28 -4.61
C HIS A 502 -11.92 -17.39 -5.84
N TRP A 503 -10.77 -17.48 -6.52
CA TRP A 503 -10.50 -16.89 -7.83
C TRP A 503 -9.53 -17.77 -8.62
N LYS A 504 -9.55 -17.63 -9.94
CA LYS A 504 -8.59 -18.27 -10.83
C LYS A 504 -8.36 -17.40 -12.05
N TYR A 505 -7.11 -17.26 -12.43
CA TYR A 505 -6.68 -16.57 -13.64
C TYR A 505 -6.03 -17.56 -14.61
N GLN A 506 -5.94 -17.17 -15.89
CA GLN A 506 -5.21 -17.90 -16.92
C GLN A 506 -5.74 -19.33 -17.17
N LEU A 507 -7.05 -19.54 -17.00
CA LEU A 507 -7.72 -20.72 -17.54
C LEU A 507 -7.65 -20.72 -19.09
N THR A 508 -7.90 -21.84 -19.71
CA THR A 508 -8.14 -21.86 -21.15
C THR A 508 -9.37 -21.04 -21.50
N GLU A 509 -9.34 -20.30 -22.62
CA GLU A 509 -10.53 -19.57 -23.06
C GLU A 509 -11.65 -20.54 -23.40
N GLY A 510 -12.83 -20.37 -22.80
CA GLY A 510 -13.96 -21.29 -23.02
C GLY A 510 -15.05 -21.22 -21.96
N ASN A 511 -15.92 -22.22 -21.99
CA ASN A 511 -16.95 -22.40 -20.98
C ASN A 511 -16.39 -23.21 -19.82
N HIS A 512 -16.62 -22.70 -18.61
CA HIS A 512 -16.18 -23.32 -17.36
C HIS A 512 -17.33 -23.42 -16.38
N ASN A 513 -17.25 -24.42 -15.50
CA ASN A 513 -18.11 -24.57 -14.32
C ASN A 513 -17.27 -24.45 -13.06
N VAL A 514 -17.69 -23.63 -12.12
CA VAL A 514 -17.13 -23.56 -10.78
C VAL A 514 -18.14 -24.01 -9.77
N THR A 515 -17.74 -24.97 -8.94
CA THR A 515 -18.59 -25.51 -7.88
C THR A 515 -17.91 -25.37 -6.54
N LEU A 516 -18.57 -24.68 -5.60
CA LEU A 516 -18.18 -24.55 -4.19
C LEU A 516 -18.99 -25.55 -3.37
N LYS A 517 -18.31 -26.45 -2.64
CA LYS A 517 -18.97 -27.41 -1.72
C LYS A 517 -18.58 -27.11 -0.29
N TRP A 518 -19.57 -26.80 0.53
CA TRP A 518 -19.36 -26.58 1.96
C TRP A 518 -19.28 -27.91 2.70
N LYS A 519 -18.10 -28.26 3.20
CA LYS A 519 -17.78 -29.57 3.82
C LYS A 519 -18.36 -29.75 5.21
N ASN A 520 -18.43 -28.69 5.97
CA ASN A 520 -18.77 -28.72 7.40
C ASN A 520 -19.77 -27.61 7.75
N PRO A 521 -20.95 -27.52 7.08
CA PRO A 521 -21.93 -26.49 7.40
C PRO A 521 -22.31 -26.57 8.87
N ASP A 522 -22.29 -25.42 9.57
CA ASP A 522 -22.73 -25.32 10.94
C ASP A 522 -24.26 -25.37 10.96
N PRO A 523 -24.88 -26.34 11.67
CA PRO A 523 -26.35 -26.47 11.74
C PRO A 523 -27.00 -25.41 12.66
N ALA A 524 -26.25 -24.55 13.37
CA ALA A 524 -26.78 -23.59 14.35
C ALA A 524 -27.13 -22.21 13.75
#